data_40a126cb0622702204de8f7361529b9a
#
_entry.id   40a126cb0622702204de8f7361529b9a
#
_cell.length_a   1.000
_cell.length_b   1.000
_cell.length_c   1.000
_cell.angle_alpha   90.00
_cell.angle_beta   90.00
_cell.angle_gamma   90.00
#
_symmetry.space_group_name_H-M   'P 1'
#
loop_
_entity.id
_entity.type
_entity.pdbx_description
1 polymer ?
#
loop_
_entity_poly.entity_id
_entity_poly.type
_entity_poly.pdbx_seq_one_letter_code
_entity_poly.pdbx_strand_id
1 'polypeptide(L)'
;MKKLLIISFLALALLTPAKAAVTGEYVLLVGGPSLMVWEKYKGEAAHDHWWANFIRAARIRTEQIRTQAGPDARITWLVYRPGYKDRSVQEKQDLFEFIRSVGDKFNLKLVYFAKGNEVINYLNNRDSLKIADFEYFGHSNAKCFMFDYSSNIESACKAWLHEDELKQIKGSDFARGAFIKSWGCHTGESMSRKWHAATGTQMWGVIGKTQYMTDELPVITGPNAKWVGR
;
A
#
# COMPACT_ATOMS: atom_id res chain seq x y z
N MET A 1 12.95 -3.44 66.26
CA MET A 1 12.02 -4.03 65.25
C MET A 1 11.58 -2.90 64.33
N LYS A 2 12.20 -2.83 63.14
CA LYS A 2 11.85 -1.80 62.10
C LYS A 2 10.80 -2.40 61.17
N LYS A 3 9.61 -1.82 61.13
CA LYS A 3 8.52 -2.20 60.18
C LYS A 3 8.84 -1.62 58.82
N LEU A 4 9.03 -2.50 57.83
CA LEU A 4 9.23 -2.14 56.44
C LEU A 4 7.84 -1.92 55.80
N LEU A 5 7.56 -0.72 55.37
CA LEU A 5 6.32 -0.36 54.68
C LEU A 5 6.54 -0.62 53.18
N ILE A 6 5.88 -1.65 52.62
CA ILE A 6 5.92 -1.94 51.20
C ILE A 6 4.79 -1.13 50.57
N ILE A 7 5.15 -0.08 49.80
CA ILE A 7 4.22 0.69 49.00
C ILE A 7 4.13 0.02 47.62
N SER A 8 3.04 -0.70 47.37
CA SER A 8 2.72 -1.26 46.04
C SER A 8 2.22 -0.14 45.11
N PHE A 9 3.06 0.22 44.16
CA PHE A 9 2.62 1.08 43.06
C PHE A 9 1.78 0.24 42.07
N LEU A 10 0.47 0.44 42.08
CA LEU A 10 -0.43 -0.09 41.08
C LEU A 10 -0.31 0.76 39.83
N ALA A 11 0.43 0.30 38.82
CA ALA A 11 0.51 0.95 37.52
C ALA A 11 -0.84 0.81 36.81
N LEU A 12 -1.65 1.86 36.83
CA LEU A 12 -2.88 1.96 36.06
C LEU A 12 -2.50 2.17 34.59
N ALA A 13 -2.42 1.08 33.82
CA ALA A 13 -2.25 1.16 32.38
C ALA A 13 -3.49 1.85 31.79
N LEU A 14 -3.32 3.08 31.34
CA LEU A 14 -4.33 3.80 30.56
C LEU A 14 -4.50 3.06 29.21
N LEU A 15 -5.49 2.19 29.14
CA LEU A 15 -5.96 1.61 27.89
C LEU A 15 -6.55 2.75 27.07
N THR A 16 -5.77 3.29 26.15
CA THR A 16 -6.32 4.15 25.10
C THR A 16 -7.33 3.30 24.31
N PRO A 17 -8.59 3.75 24.18
CA PRO A 17 -9.57 2.98 23.43
C PRO A 17 -9.06 2.80 21.99
N ALA A 18 -8.92 1.56 21.56
CA ALA A 18 -8.61 1.25 20.19
C ALA A 18 -9.71 1.89 19.31
N LYS A 19 -9.30 2.75 18.37
CA LYS A 19 -10.26 3.35 17.43
C LYS A 19 -10.96 2.22 16.71
N ALA A 20 -12.29 2.14 16.81
CA ALA A 20 -13.07 1.11 16.13
C ALA A 20 -12.74 1.10 14.63
N ALA A 21 -12.51 -0.10 14.09
CA ALA A 21 -12.22 -0.25 12.67
C ALA A 21 -13.42 0.25 11.85
N VAL A 22 -13.16 1.01 10.80
CA VAL A 22 -14.20 1.49 9.89
C VAL A 22 -14.75 0.30 9.12
N THR A 23 -16.07 0.12 9.16
CA THR A 23 -16.72 -0.97 8.43
C THR A 23 -16.66 -0.71 6.92
N GLY A 24 -16.17 -1.69 6.16
CA GLY A 24 -16.03 -1.56 4.71
C GLY A 24 -15.04 -2.57 4.13
N GLU A 25 -14.67 -2.32 2.89
CA GLU A 25 -13.63 -3.09 2.21
C GLU A 25 -12.27 -2.42 2.37
N TYR A 26 -11.26 -3.24 2.58
CA TYR A 26 -9.85 -2.86 2.66
C TYR A 26 -9.21 -3.20 1.32
N VAL A 27 -8.79 -2.19 0.58
CA VAL A 27 -8.24 -2.34 -0.78
C VAL A 27 -6.75 -2.03 -0.77
N LEU A 28 -5.92 -3.02 -1.07
CA LEU A 28 -4.48 -2.84 -1.20
C LEU A 28 -4.11 -2.90 -2.69
N LEU A 29 -3.65 -1.77 -3.21
CA LEU A 29 -3.20 -1.63 -4.59
C LEU A 29 -1.71 -1.89 -4.67
N VAL A 30 -1.31 -2.92 -5.43
CA VAL A 30 0.08 -3.39 -5.53
C VAL A 30 0.59 -3.18 -6.94
N GLY A 31 1.58 -2.31 -7.09
CA GLY A 31 2.30 -2.07 -8.35
C GLY A 31 3.23 -3.22 -8.72
N GLY A 32 3.72 -3.19 -9.94
CA GLY A 32 4.68 -4.18 -10.44
C GLY A 32 6.11 -3.93 -9.98
N PRO A 33 6.93 -4.98 -9.91
CA PRO A 33 8.36 -4.89 -9.63
C PRO A 33 9.14 -4.31 -10.81
N SER A 34 10.35 -3.86 -10.57
CA SER A 34 11.31 -3.49 -11.62
C SER A 34 11.78 -4.71 -12.41
N LEU A 35 12.31 -4.49 -13.61
CA LEU A 35 13.09 -5.52 -14.33
C LEU A 35 14.42 -5.81 -13.63
N MET A 36 14.88 -7.06 -13.67
CA MET A 36 16.17 -7.45 -13.09
C MET A 36 17.36 -6.67 -13.68
N VAL A 37 17.28 -6.25 -14.94
CA VAL A 37 18.34 -5.48 -15.59
C VAL A 37 18.62 -4.17 -14.85
N TRP A 38 17.60 -3.56 -14.27
CA TRP A 38 17.74 -2.30 -13.53
C TRP A 38 18.28 -2.47 -12.12
N GLU A 39 18.15 -3.67 -11.56
CA GLU A 39 18.70 -4.00 -10.24
C GLU A 39 20.22 -3.89 -10.20
N LYS A 40 20.87 -4.18 -11.33
CA LYS A 40 22.34 -4.11 -11.46
C LYS A 40 22.90 -2.69 -11.27
N TYR A 41 22.09 -1.68 -11.48
CA TYR A 41 22.46 -0.28 -11.31
C TYR A 41 22.07 0.29 -9.96
N LYS A 42 21.39 -0.49 -9.13
CA LYS A 42 20.96 -0.09 -7.79
C LYS A 42 21.98 -0.58 -6.76
N GLY A 43 22.17 0.20 -5.70
CA GLY A 43 22.99 -0.23 -4.56
C GLY A 43 22.40 -1.47 -3.89
N GLU A 44 23.23 -2.25 -3.20
CA GLU A 44 22.82 -3.52 -2.54
C GLU A 44 21.64 -3.36 -1.58
N ALA A 45 21.49 -2.20 -0.93
CA ALA A 45 20.39 -1.89 -0.02
C ALA A 45 19.08 -1.49 -0.74
N ALA A 46 19.06 -1.46 -2.09
CA ALA A 46 17.87 -1.02 -2.80
C ALA A 46 16.79 -2.10 -2.75
N HIS A 47 15.59 -1.70 -2.33
CA HIS A 47 14.43 -2.58 -2.25
C HIS A 47 14.01 -3.19 -3.59
N ASP A 48 14.45 -2.62 -4.70
CA ASP A 48 14.14 -3.10 -6.06
C ASP A 48 14.82 -4.43 -6.42
N HIS A 49 15.81 -4.86 -5.64
CA HIS A 49 16.50 -6.14 -5.85
C HIS A 49 15.63 -7.37 -5.61
N TRP A 50 14.43 -7.19 -5.10
CA TRP A 50 13.57 -8.30 -4.82
C TRP A 50 12.14 -8.08 -5.34
N TRP A 51 11.72 -8.97 -6.22
CA TRP A 51 10.40 -8.91 -6.85
C TRP A 51 9.22 -8.84 -5.87
N ALA A 52 9.36 -9.45 -4.70
CA ALA A 52 8.29 -9.57 -3.71
C ALA A 52 8.14 -8.36 -2.78
N ASN A 53 8.94 -7.31 -2.91
CA ASN A 53 8.93 -6.19 -1.97
C ASN A 53 7.54 -5.60 -1.70
N PHE A 54 6.78 -5.32 -2.77
CA PHE A 54 5.46 -4.73 -2.64
C PHE A 54 4.42 -5.74 -2.15
N ILE A 55 4.51 -6.99 -2.63
CA ILE A 55 3.69 -8.12 -2.17
C ILE A 55 3.90 -8.37 -0.68
N ARG A 56 5.16 -8.35 -0.21
CA ARG A 56 5.48 -8.55 1.19
C ARG A 56 4.93 -7.44 2.08
N ALA A 57 5.11 -6.17 1.68
CA ALA A 57 4.58 -5.05 2.43
C ALA A 57 3.04 -5.10 2.52
N ALA A 58 2.37 -5.42 1.41
CA ALA A 58 0.93 -5.63 1.39
C ALA A 58 0.50 -6.80 2.28
N ARG A 59 1.29 -7.90 2.34
CA ARG A 59 1.05 -9.03 3.25
C ARG A 59 1.15 -8.61 4.72
N ILE A 60 2.20 -7.88 5.09
CA ILE A 60 2.36 -7.36 6.46
C ILE A 60 1.16 -6.49 6.83
N ARG A 61 0.74 -5.60 5.91
CA ARG A 61 -0.42 -4.76 6.15
C ARG A 61 -1.72 -5.57 6.27
N THR A 62 -1.87 -6.62 5.49
CA THR A 62 -2.99 -7.56 5.60
C THR A 62 -3.08 -8.19 6.99
N GLU A 63 -1.95 -8.63 7.54
CA GLU A 63 -1.88 -9.18 8.90
C GLU A 63 -2.33 -8.15 9.95
N GLN A 64 -1.90 -6.89 9.80
CA GLN A 64 -2.34 -5.80 10.68
C GLN A 64 -3.84 -5.54 10.56
N ILE A 65 -4.38 -5.51 9.34
CA ILE A 65 -5.82 -5.34 9.11
C ILE A 65 -6.60 -6.50 9.76
N ARG A 66 -6.17 -7.75 9.58
CA ARG A 66 -6.79 -8.90 10.24
C ARG A 66 -6.79 -8.79 11.76
N THR A 67 -5.70 -8.30 12.32
CA THR A 67 -5.61 -8.08 13.78
C THR A 67 -6.53 -6.95 14.25
N GLN A 68 -6.68 -5.89 13.48
CA GLN A 68 -7.43 -4.69 13.85
C GLN A 68 -8.93 -4.80 13.57
N ALA A 69 -9.30 -5.37 12.41
CA ALA A 69 -10.67 -5.41 11.92
C ALA A 69 -11.31 -6.82 12.01
N GLY A 70 -10.53 -7.81 12.44
CA GLY A 70 -11.00 -9.17 12.65
C GLY A 70 -10.81 -10.09 11.43
N PRO A 71 -11.05 -11.40 11.63
CA PRO A 71 -10.82 -12.42 10.60
C PRO A 71 -11.76 -12.29 9.39
N ASP A 72 -12.93 -11.70 9.56
CA ASP A 72 -13.94 -11.54 8.51
C ASP A 72 -13.80 -10.24 7.71
N ALA A 73 -12.78 -9.42 7.99
CA ALA A 73 -12.54 -8.19 7.24
C ALA A 73 -12.42 -8.51 5.74
N ARG A 74 -13.17 -7.80 4.90
CA ARG A 74 -13.09 -7.97 3.44
C ARG A 74 -11.86 -7.25 2.92
N ILE A 75 -10.86 -8.02 2.50
CA ILE A 75 -9.60 -7.49 2.00
C ILE A 75 -9.46 -7.89 0.53
N THR A 76 -9.22 -6.90 -0.32
CA THR A 76 -8.95 -7.10 -1.74
C THR A 76 -7.55 -6.59 -2.09
N TRP A 77 -6.81 -7.40 -2.80
CA TRP A 77 -5.60 -6.94 -3.46
C TRP A 77 -5.87 -6.69 -4.94
N LEU A 78 -5.56 -5.46 -5.39
CA LEU A 78 -5.47 -5.12 -6.81
C LEU A 78 -3.99 -5.24 -7.20
N VAL A 79 -3.63 -6.25 -7.98
CA VAL A 79 -2.23 -6.55 -8.31
C VAL A 79 -1.96 -6.26 -9.79
N TYR A 80 -0.93 -5.47 -10.08
CA TYR A 80 -0.52 -5.17 -11.45
C TYR A 80 0.07 -6.41 -12.12
N ARG A 81 -0.68 -7.00 -13.05
CA ARG A 81 -0.36 -8.31 -13.63
C ARG A 81 0.86 -8.29 -14.57
N PRO A 82 1.01 -7.33 -15.51
CA PRO A 82 2.08 -7.40 -16.53
C PRO A 82 3.47 -7.43 -15.92
N GLY A 83 3.77 -6.58 -14.93
CA GLY A 83 5.08 -6.55 -14.28
C GLY A 83 5.46 -7.88 -13.62
N TYR A 84 4.53 -8.52 -12.92
CA TYR A 84 4.79 -9.85 -12.31
C TYR A 84 4.91 -10.95 -13.37
N LYS A 85 4.19 -10.84 -14.50
CA LYS A 85 4.32 -11.77 -15.62
C LYS A 85 5.74 -11.70 -16.22
N ASP A 86 6.20 -10.49 -16.53
CA ASP A 86 7.53 -10.28 -17.12
C ASP A 86 8.63 -10.72 -16.13
N ARG A 87 8.45 -10.41 -14.85
CA ARG A 87 9.38 -10.81 -13.81
C ARG A 87 9.39 -12.33 -13.58
N SER A 88 8.25 -13.01 -13.71
CA SER A 88 8.19 -14.48 -13.63
C SER A 88 9.10 -15.15 -14.65
N VAL A 89 9.17 -14.60 -15.88
CA VAL A 89 10.08 -15.10 -16.92
C VAL A 89 11.54 -14.91 -16.51
N GLN A 90 11.88 -13.77 -15.93
CA GLN A 90 13.24 -13.46 -15.49
C GLN A 90 13.69 -14.32 -14.30
N GLU A 91 12.77 -14.54 -13.34
CA GLU A 91 13.02 -15.38 -12.16
C GLU A 91 12.96 -16.88 -12.46
N LYS A 92 12.42 -17.26 -13.64
CA LYS A 92 12.13 -18.66 -14.02
C LYS A 92 11.21 -19.36 -12.98
N GLN A 93 10.25 -18.62 -12.45
CA GLN A 93 9.31 -19.08 -11.42
C GLN A 93 7.92 -18.51 -11.72
N ASP A 94 6.84 -19.24 -11.35
CA ASP A 94 5.48 -18.69 -11.38
C ASP A 94 5.25 -17.82 -10.14
N LEU A 95 5.50 -16.51 -10.27
CA LEU A 95 5.27 -15.56 -9.17
C LEU A 95 3.79 -15.44 -8.80
N PHE A 96 2.88 -15.80 -9.71
CA PHE A 96 1.44 -15.81 -9.41
C PHE A 96 1.04 -16.94 -8.46
N GLU A 97 1.76 -18.06 -8.48
CA GLU A 97 1.57 -19.13 -7.49
C GLU A 97 1.87 -18.60 -6.08
N PHE A 98 2.98 -17.90 -5.90
CA PHE A 98 3.31 -17.27 -4.61
C PHE A 98 2.27 -16.21 -4.19
N ILE A 99 1.83 -15.36 -5.12
CA ILE A 99 0.80 -14.36 -4.82
C ILE A 99 -0.52 -15.02 -4.44
N ARG A 100 -0.93 -16.08 -5.16
CA ARG A 100 -2.13 -16.87 -4.84
C ARG A 100 -2.01 -17.53 -3.46
N SER A 101 -0.87 -18.10 -3.11
CA SER A 101 -0.67 -18.73 -1.80
C SER A 101 -0.88 -17.74 -0.64
N VAL A 102 -0.48 -16.48 -0.82
CA VAL A 102 -0.79 -15.41 0.15
C VAL A 102 -2.29 -15.12 0.15
N GLY A 103 -2.90 -15.04 -1.03
CA GLY A 103 -4.35 -14.86 -1.18
C GLY A 103 -5.15 -15.91 -0.42
N ASP A 104 -4.81 -17.17 -0.60
CA ASP A 104 -5.46 -18.31 0.04
C ASP A 104 -5.24 -18.31 1.56
N LYS A 105 -3.98 -18.08 2.00
CA LYS A 105 -3.63 -18.03 3.43
C LYS A 105 -4.45 -17.00 4.20
N PHE A 106 -4.68 -15.83 3.61
CA PHE A 106 -5.37 -14.72 4.27
C PHE A 106 -6.83 -14.56 3.81
N ASN A 107 -7.35 -15.46 3.01
CA ASN A 107 -8.70 -15.38 2.42
C ASN A 107 -8.94 -14.00 1.76
N LEU A 108 -8.07 -13.65 0.79
CA LEU A 108 -8.12 -12.38 0.08
C LEU A 108 -8.88 -12.51 -1.24
N LYS A 109 -9.58 -11.46 -1.63
CA LYS A 109 -9.99 -11.30 -3.02
C LYS A 109 -8.81 -10.79 -3.83
N LEU A 110 -8.28 -11.60 -4.75
CA LEU A 110 -7.25 -11.19 -5.70
C LEU A 110 -7.89 -10.71 -6.99
N VAL A 111 -7.56 -9.49 -7.41
CA VAL A 111 -7.98 -8.89 -8.66
C VAL A 111 -6.74 -8.42 -9.40
N TYR A 112 -6.53 -8.92 -10.61
CA TYR A 112 -5.41 -8.52 -11.45
C TYR A 112 -5.85 -7.42 -12.41
N PHE A 113 -5.00 -6.41 -12.59
CA PHE A 113 -5.21 -5.31 -13.52
C PHE A 113 -3.98 -5.07 -14.39
N ALA A 114 -4.16 -4.35 -15.50
CA ALA A 114 -3.10 -3.98 -16.43
C ALA A 114 -3.03 -2.48 -16.73
N LYS A 115 -4.09 -1.72 -16.44
CA LYS A 115 -4.19 -0.29 -16.76
C LYS A 115 -4.77 0.50 -15.60
N GLY A 116 -4.41 1.78 -15.48
CA GLY A 116 -4.90 2.66 -14.41
C GLY A 116 -6.43 2.82 -14.37
N ASN A 117 -7.08 2.85 -15.52
CA ASN A 117 -8.53 2.94 -15.58
C ASN A 117 -9.25 1.71 -15.00
N GLU A 118 -8.62 0.53 -14.99
CA GLU A 118 -9.20 -0.66 -14.35
C GLU A 118 -9.23 -0.49 -12.82
N VAL A 119 -8.21 0.19 -12.25
CA VAL A 119 -8.20 0.56 -10.82
C VAL A 119 -9.35 1.54 -10.53
N ILE A 120 -9.50 2.60 -11.34
CA ILE A 120 -10.61 3.56 -11.20
C ILE A 120 -11.95 2.85 -11.30
N ASN A 121 -12.12 1.97 -12.28
CA ASN A 121 -13.35 1.20 -12.45
C ASN A 121 -13.64 0.32 -11.23
N TYR A 122 -12.60 -0.34 -10.67
CA TYR A 122 -12.77 -1.12 -9.46
C TYR A 122 -13.23 -0.26 -8.28
N LEU A 123 -12.60 0.89 -8.07
CA LEU A 123 -12.96 1.81 -6.98
C LEU A 123 -14.37 2.37 -7.13
N ASN A 124 -14.86 2.57 -8.37
CA ASN A 124 -16.14 3.19 -8.67
C ASN A 124 -17.31 2.19 -8.80
N ASN A 125 -17.04 0.92 -9.05
CA ASN A 125 -18.07 -0.11 -9.19
C ASN A 125 -18.23 -0.82 -7.84
N ARG A 126 -18.84 -0.10 -6.92
CA ARG A 126 -19.13 -0.60 -5.58
C ARG A 126 -20.59 -1.07 -5.51
N ASP A 127 -20.78 -2.22 -4.90
CA ASP A 127 -22.09 -2.63 -4.39
C ASP A 127 -22.48 -1.72 -3.22
N SER A 128 -23.07 -2.24 -2.18
CA SER A 128 -23.39 -1.48 -0.97
C SER A 128 -22.20 -1.24 -0.03
N LEU A 129 -21.08 -1.96 -0.23
CA LEU A 129 -19.92 -1.91 0.66
C LEU A 129 -18.92 -0.84 0.24
N LYS A 130 -18.77 0.20 1.06
CA LYS A 130 -17.82 1.28 0.83
C LYS A 130 -16.38 0.86 1.15
N ILE A 131 -15.41 1.60 0.61
CA ILE A 131 -13.99 1.42 0.89
C ILE A 131 -13.67 2.06 2.25
N ALA A 132 -13.24 1.25 3.20
CA ALA A 132 -12.81 1.69 4.53
C ALA A 132 -11.30 2.02 4.57
N ASP A 133 -10.53 1.37 3.69
CA ASP A 133 -9.08 1.51 3.63
C ASP A 133 -8.64 1.35 2.17
N PHE A 134 -7.79 2.26 1.71
CA PHE A 134 -7.14 2.16 0.40
C PHE A 134 -5.67 2.49 0.54
N GLU A 135 -4.81 1.51 0.28
CA GLU A 135 -3.37 1.70 0.40
C GLU A 135 -2.63 1.28 -0.87
N TYR A 136 -1.67 2.09 -1.29
CA TYR A 136 -0.83 1.83 -2.46
C TYR A 136 0.57 1.38 -2.04
N PHE A 137 1.02 0.25 -2.59
CA PHE A 137 2.36 -0.30 -2.46
C PHE A 137 2.99 -0.39 -3.86
N GLY A 138 4.03 0.37 -4.11
CA GLY A 138 4.64 0.41 -5.44
C GLY A 138 5.53 1.62 -5.65
N HIS A 139 6.10 1.69 -6.84
CA HIS A 139 6.84 2.86 -7.30
C HIS A 139 5.91 4.06 -7.53
N SER A 140 6.40 5.25 -7.26
CA SER A 140 5.66 6.49 -7.49
C SER A 140 6.59 7.68 -7.62
N ASN A 141 6.01 8.75 -8.13
CA ASN A 141 6.57 10.09 -8.07
C ASN A 141 5.53 11.07 -7.47
N ALA A 142 5.82 12.36 -7.51
CA ALA A 142 4.94 13.37 -6.94
C ALA A 142 3.51 13.36 -7.51
N LYS A 143 3.34 12.88 -8.76
CA LYS A 143 2.10 12.98 -9.53
C LYS A 143 1.47 11.65 -9.94
N CYS A 144 2.20 10.52 -9.80
CA CYS A 144 1.75 9.23 -10.31
C CYS A 144 1.97 8.10 -9.32
N PHE A 145 1.03 7.17 -9.24
CA PHE A 145 1.29 5.78 -8.90
C PHE A 145 1.80 5.08 -10.15
N MET A 146 3.03 4.61 -10.13
CA MET A 146 3.71 4.00 -11.27
C MET A 146 3.57 2.48 -11.15
N PHE A 147 2.68 1.89 -11.96
CA PHE A 147 2.42 0.45 -11.87
C PHE A 147 3.44 -0.39 -12.62
N ASP A 148 3.96 0.13 -13.72
CA ASP A 148 4.88 -0.58 -14.58
C ASP A 148 6.27 0.05 -14.56
N TYR A 149 7.20 -0.63 -13.94
CA TYR A 149 8.62 -0.30 -13.96
C TYR A 149 9.42 -1.36 -14.73
N SER A 150 8.72 -2.11 -15.60
CA SER A 150 9.26 -3.20 -16.42
C SER A 150 9.70 -2.75 -17.82
N SER A 151 9.84 -1.45 -18.05
CA SER A 151 10.32 -0.92 -19.35
C SER A 151 11.80 -1.27 -19.57
N ASN A 152 12.17 -1.54 -20.81
CA ASN A 152 13.57 -1.64 -21.22
C ASN A 152 14.31 -0.29 -21.21
N ILE A 153 13.57 0.80 -21.05
CA ILE A 153 14.10 2.15 -20.86
C ILE A 153 14.02 2.47 -19.37
N GLU A 154 15.15 2.78 -18.76
CA GLU A 154 15.21 3.14 -17.34
C GLU A 154 14.24 4.27 -17.01
N SER A 155 13.53 4.13 -15.90
CA SER A 155 12.54 5.09 -15.40
C SER A 155 11.32 5.31 -16.31
N ALA A 156 11.21 4.64 -17.45
CA ALA A 156 9.99 4.68 -18.25
C ALA A 156 8.91 3.79 -17.64
N CYS A 157 7.70 4.32 -17.54
CA CYS A 157 6.53 3.64 -17.02
C CYS A 157 5.49 3.50 -18.11
N LYS A 158 4.93 2.29 -18.30
CA LYS A 158 3.91 2.01 -19.33
C LYS A 158 2.48 2.02 -18.77
N ALA A 159 2.34 1.91 -17.45
CA ALA A 159 1.04 1.94 -16.78
C ALA A 159 1.13 2.69 -15.45
N TRP A 160 0.21 3.60 -15.24
CA TRP A 160 0.18 4.49 -14.08
C TRP A 160 -1.26 4.90 -13.75
N LEU A 161 -1.43 5.51 -12.58
CA LEU A 161 -2.57 6.35 -12.25
C LEU A 161 -2.03 7.76 -11.96
N HIS A 162 -2.30 8.70 -12.86
CA HIS A 162 -1.86 10.09 -12.75
C HIS A 162 -2.82 10.93 -11.89
N GLU A 163 -2.32 11.96 -11.23
CA GLU A 163 -3.15 12.83 -10.37
C GLU A 163 -4.32 13.51 -11.11
N ASP A 164 -4.20 13.74 -12.43
CA ASP A 164 -5.27 14.33 -13.24
C ASP A 164 -6.43 13.35 -13.52
N GLU A 165 -6.20 12.04 -13.34
CA GLU A 165 -7.20 11.00 -13.50
C GLU A 165 -8.04 10.80 -12.24
N LEU A 166 -7.56 11.26 -11.07
CA LEU A 166 -8.22 11.08 -9.78
C LEU A 166 -9.64 11.66 -9.73
N LYS A 167 -9.91 12.71 -10.55
CA LYS A 167 -11.27 13.29 -10.69
C LYS A 167 -12.32 12.31 -11.19
N GLN A 168 -11.91 11.17 -11.75
CA GLN A 168 -12.80 10.09 -12.19
C GLN A 168 -13.18 9.16 -11.02
N ILE A 169 -12.54 9.26 -9.88
CA ILE A 169 -12.82 8.44 -8.70
C ILE A 169 -13.99 9.08 -7.94
N LYS A 170 -14.99 8.27 -7.62
CA LYS A 170 -16.17 8.72 -6.87
C LYS A 170 -15.85 8.73 -5.38
N GLY A 171 -15.73 9.92 -4.80
CA GLY A 171 -15.50 10.08 -3.36
C GLY A 171 -16.60 9.48 -2.48
N SER A 172 -17.83 9.39 -3.00
CA SER A 172 -18.96 8.75 -2.33
C SER A 172 -18.77 7.26 -2.05
N ASP A 173 -17.84 6.60 -2.75
CA ASP A 173 -17.58 5.17 -2.60
C ASP A 173 -16.62 4.85 -1.43
N PHE A 174 -16.09 5.87 -0.80
CA PHE A 174 -15.32 5.74 0.43
C PHE A 174 -16.21 5.88 1.67
N ALA A 175 -15.91 5.09 2.70
CA ALA A 175 -16.58 5.20 3.98
C ALA A 175 -16.17 6.51 4.68
N ARG A 176 -17.06 7.01 5.55
CA ARG A 176 -16.71 8.16 6.39
C ARG A 176 -15.53 7.80 7.31
N GLY A 177 -14.44 8.55 7.21
CA GLY A 177 -13.23 8.30 7.98
C GLY A 177 -12.36 7.18 7.39
N ALA A 178 -12.55 6.83 6.11
CA ALA A 178 -11.69 5.91 5.40
C ALA A 178 -10.21 6.30 5.54
N PHE A 179 -9.35 5.29 5.69
CA PHE A 179 -7.91 5.49 5.75
C PHE A 179 -7.32 5.33 4.35
N ILE A 180 -6.68 6.38 3.84
CA ILE A 180 -6.06 6.35 2.51
C ILE A 180 -4.58 6.64 2.66
N LYS A 181 -3.71 5.77 2.15
CA LYS A 181 -2.27 5.95 2.25
C LYS A 181 -1.52 5.45 1.03
N SER A 182 -0.53 6.20 0.61
CA SER A 182 0.48 5.73 -0.35
C SER A 182 1.79 5.46 0.36
N TRP A 183 2.31 4.25 0.18
CA TRP A 183 3.64 3.86 0.64
C TRP A 183 4.73 4.11 -0.42
N GLY A 184 4.36 4.68 -1.56
CA GLY A 184 5.29 5.07 -2.63
C GLY A 184 5.98 6.41 -2.35
N CYS A 185 7.10 6.63 -3.04
CA CYS A 185 7.92 7.84 -2.93
C CYS A 185 7.19 9.10 -3.42
N HIS A 186 7.45 10.25 -2.81
CA HIS A 186 7.05 11.59 -3.25
C HIS A 186 5.54 11.89 -3.34
N THR A 187 4.66 10.97 -2.99
CA THR A 187 3.20 11.13 -3.17
C THR A 187 2.58 12.22 -2.28
N GLY A 188 3.26 12.62 -1.21
CA GLY A 188 2.87 13.74 -0.36
C GLY A 188 3.14 15.12 -0.97
N GLU A 189 3.91 15.20 -2.06
CA GLU A 189 4.30 16.47 -2.69
C GLU A 189 3.16 17.06 -3.54
N SER A 190 2.41 16.23 -4.27
CA SER A 190 1.26 16.65 -5.08
C SER A 190 0.06 15.72 -4.97
N MET A 191 0.27 14.41 -5.21
CA MET A 191 -0.78 13.39 -5.33
C MET A 191 -1.78 13.41 -4.17
N SER A 192 -1.31 13.53 -2.91
CA SER A 192 -2.19 13.52 -1.73
C SER A 192 -3.17 14.71 -1.72
N ARG A 193 -2.72 15.89 -2.13
CA ARG A 193 -3.57 17.09 -2.24
C ARG A 193 -4.61 16.94 -3.34
N LYS A 194 -4.19 16.39 -4.50
CA LYS A 194 -5.07 16.15 -5.65
C LYS A 194 -6.09 15.06 -5.35
N TRP A 195 -5.68 14.04 -4.59
CA TRP A 195 -6.59 13.00 -4.09
C TRP A 195 -7.71 13.61 -3.23
N HIS A 196 -7.35 14.43 -2.25
CA HIS A 196 -8.33 15.09 -1.39
C HIS A 196 -9.28 15.98 -2.21
N ALA A 197 -8.75 16.78 -3.12
CA ALA A 197 -9.55 17.65 -3.97
C ALA A 197 -10.55 16.86 -4.86
N ALA A 198 -10.17 15.67 -5.30
CA ALA A 198 -10.99 14.84 -6.17
C ALA A 198 -12.04 14.02 -5.42
N THR A 199 -11.69 13.46 -4.26
CA THR A 199 -12.52 12.47 -3.55
C THR A 199 -13.12 12.98 -2.24
N GLY A 200 -12.64 14.09 -1.71
CA GLY A 200 -13.01 14.60 -0.38
C GLY A 200 -12.42 13.77 0.78
N THR A 201 -11.62 12.73 0.51
CA THR A 201 -10.96 11.92 1.54
C THR A 201 -9.51 12.34 1.72
N GLN A 202 -9.03 12.35 2.99
CA GLN A 202 -7.63 12.64 3.28
C GLN A 202 -6.75 11.48 2.84
N MET A 203 -5.68 11.77 2.07
CA MET A 203 -4.67 10.79 1.72
C MET A 203 -3.33 11.10 2.39
N TRP A 204 -2.77 10.09 3.05
CA TRP A 204 -1.40 10.14 3.57
C TRP A 204 -0.40 9.78 2.46
N GLY A 205 0.58 10.63 2.26
CA GLY A 205 1.70 10.41 1.33
C GLY A 205 3.00 10.92 1.92
N VAL A 206 4.13 10.55 1.34
CA VAL A 206 5.44 10.99 1.80
C VAL A 206 5.95 12.16 0.98
N ILE A 207 6.50 13.16 1.64
CA ILE A 207 7.47 14.10 1.04
C ILE A 207 8.83 13.42 1.13
N GLY A 208 9.50 13.23 -0.01
CA GLY A 208 10.74 12.45 -0.10
C GLY A 208 10.50 10.98 -0.45
N LYS A 209 11.36 10.10 0.02
CA LYS A 209 11.40 8.69 -0.38
C LYS A 209 10.95 7.75 0.74
N THR A 210 10.48 6.58 0.33
CA THR A 210 10.27 5.42 1.19
C THR A 210 11.20 4.29 0.79
N GLN A 211 11.56 3.46 1.76
CA GLN A 211 12.30 2.23 1.53
C GLN A 211 11.49 1.05 2.07
N TYR A 212 11.36 0.02 1.25
CA TYR A 212 10.68 -1.21 1.62
C TYR A 212 11.63 -2.09 2.42
N MET A 213 11.20 -2.42 3.62
CA MET A 213 11.97 -3.22 4.58
C MET A 213 11.59 -4.71 4.48
N THR A 214 12.37 -5.57 5.16
CA THR A 214 12.17 -7.01 5.14
C THR A 214 11.00 -7.45 6.00
N ASP A 215 10.91 -6.93 7.21
CA ASP A 215 10.03 -7.45 8.27
C ASP A 215 9.00 -6.44 8.75
N GLU A 216 8.97 -5.25 8.15
CA GLU A 216 8.06 -4.17 8.51
C GLU A 216 7.51 -3.42 7.29
N LEU A 217 6.56 -2.52 7.52
CA LEU A 217 6.05 -1.62 6.49
C LEU A 217 7.14 -0.63 6.07
N PRO A 218 7.03 -0.05 4.84
CA PRO A 218 8.03 0.86 4.34
C PRO A 218 8.28 2.04 5.27
N VAL A 219 9.55 2.37 5.46
CA VAL A 219 10.02 3.50 6.27
C VAL A 219 10.36 4.70 5.38
N ILE A 220 10.25 5.90 5.93
CA ILE A 220 10.68 7.11 5.23
C ILE A 220 12.20 7.24 5.28
N THR A 221 12.80 7.75 4.20
CA THR A 221 14.24 7.94 4.08
C THR A 221 14.59 9.34 3.56
N GLY A 222 15.74 9.86 4.04
CA GLY A 222 16.23 11.19 3.66
C GLY A 222 15.99 12.24 4.73
N PRO A 223 16.82 13.33 4.72
CA PRO A 223 16.92 14.26 5.83
C PRO A 223 15.65 15.10 6.08
N ASN A 224 14.81 15.29 5.07
CA ASN A 224 13.58 16.08 5.15
C ASN A 224 12.33 15.26 4.85
N ALA A 225 12.46 13.94 4.84
CA ALA A 225 11.34 13.06 4.54
C ALA A 225 10.34 13.04 5.69
N LYS A 226 9.04 13.14 5.34
CA LYS A 226 7.95 13.10 6.32
C LYS A 226 6.64 12.65 5.72
N TRP A 227 5.81 12.01 6.53
CA TRP A 227 4.42 11.75 6.18
C TRP A 227 3.59 13.04 6.26
N VAL A 228 2.76 13.26 5.27
CA VAL A 228 1.77 14.34 5.25
C VAL A 228 0.40 13.76 4.89
N GLY A 229 -0.63 14.14 5.65
CA GLY A 229 -2.03 13.88 5.35
C GLY A 229 -2.67 15.16 4.77
N ARG A 230 -3.22 15.05 3.60
CA ARG A 230 -3.83 16.19 2.91
C ARG A 230 -5.20 15.83 2.40
#